data_fee170e085f7438d64d3f8cd60b22461
#
_entry.id   fee170e085f7438d64d3f8cd60b22461
#
_cell.length_a   1.000
_cell.length_b   1.000
_cell.length_c   1.000
_cell.angle_alpha   90.00
_cell.angle_beta   90.00
_cell.angle_gamma   90.00
#
_symmetry.space_group_name_H-M   'P 1'
#
loop_
_entity.id
_entity.type
_entity.pdbx_description
1 polymer ?
#
loop_
_entity_poly.entity_id
_entity_poly.type
_entity_poly.pdbx_seq_one_letter_code
_entity_poly.pdbx_strand_id
1 'polypeptide(L)'
;AAERYLTGKNVQFVGSHPMAGSHKSGAIAADVTLFENAYYIFTPTSLTRETTIPELKDILSGLKSRFVEIDAAEHDRVTSQISHFPHLLASGLMEQAADYAQAHEMTNHFAAGGFRDMTRIAESEPGMWASILMTNGPAVLDRIEDFKKRLDHVADLIKAEDENAIWEFFDNGRKKRKEMEIHKKGGVESAFDIFVDVPD
;
A
#
# COMPACT_ATOMS: atom_id res chain seq x y z
N ALA A 1 2.32 -18.03 11.94
CA ALA A 1 1.78 -18.15 13.33
C ALA A 1 0.63 -19.16 13.40
N ALA A 2 -0.43 -19.04 12.57
CA ALA A 2 -1.61 -19.91 12.63
C ALA A 2 -1.29 -21.40 12.49
N GLU A 3 -0.46 -21.80 11.53
CA GLU A 3 -0.06 -23.19 11.33
C GLU A 3 0.47 -23.83 12.61
N ARG A 4 1.33 -23.13 13.37
CA ARG A 4 1.90 -23.66 14.63
C ARG A 4 0.85 -24.04 15.66
N TYR A 5 -0.29 -23.31 15.70
CA TYR A 5 -1.38 -23.58 16.66
C TYR A 5 -2.40 -24.59 16.13
N LEU A 6 -2.49 -24.75 14.82
CA LEU A 6 -3.50 -25.57 14.15
C LEU A 6 -2.96 -26.94 13.72
N THR A 7 -1.65 -27.12 13.61
CA THR A 7 -1.02 -28.41 13.28
C THR A 7 -1.51 -29.51 14.24
N GLY A 8 -1.89 -30.66 13.70
CA GLY A 8 -2.43 -31.80 14.44
C GLY A 8 -3.92 -31.68 14.78
N LYS A 9 -4.59 -30.59 14.43
CA LYS A 9 -6.05 -30.45 14.57
C LYS A 9 -6.73 -30.79 13.25
N ASN A 10 -7.95 -31.31 13.31
CA ASN A 10 -8.76 -31.58 12.11
C ASN A 10 -9.41 -30.28 11.57
N VAL A 11 -8.58 -29.34 11.15
CA VAL A 11 -9.00 -28.04 10.61
C VAL A 11 -8.23 -27.73 9.34
N GLN A 12 -8.82 -26.91 8.50
CA GLN A 12 -8.15 -26.31 7.37
C GLN A 12 -7.85 -24.83 7.67
N PHE A 13 -6.79 -24.33 7.11
CA PHE A 13 -6.44 -22.92 7.23
C PHE A 13 -5.89 -22.40 5.89
N VAL A 14 -6.37 -21.25 5.50
CA VAL A 14 -5.79 -20.46 4.42
C VAL A 14 -5.73 -19.00 4.87
N GLY A 15 -4.58 -18.38 4.80
CA GLY A 15 -4.45 -16.96 5.02
C GLY A 15 -5.09 -16.19 3.86
N SER A 16 -5.72 -15.07 4.16
CA SER A 16 -6.26 -14.22 3.08
C SER A 16 -6.20 -12.74 3.44
N HIS A 17 -6.09 -11.89 2.41
CA HIS A 17 -6.00 -10.46 2.57
C HIS A 17 -6.69 -9.74 1.41
N PRO A 18 -7.87 -9.14 1.60
CA PRO A 18 -8.46 -8.23 0.64
C PRO A 18 -7.66 -6.92 0.64
N MET A 19 -7.03 -6.58 -0.51
CA MET A 19 -6.27 -5.35 -0.70
C MET A 19 -7.19 -4.15 -0.87
N ALA A 20 -8.09 -3.97 0.08
CA ALA A 20 -9.06 -2.88 0.13
C ALA A 20 -9.21 -2.40 1.57
N GLY A 21 -9.32 -1.09 1.74
CA GLY A 21 -9.47 -0.47 3.04
C GLY A 21 -10.11 0.91 2.93
N SER A 22 -10.66 1.37 4.05
CA SER A 22 -11.17 2.73 4.21
C SER A 22 -10.49 3.36 5.43
N HIS A 23 -10.29 4.67 5.41
CA HIS A 23 -9.87 5.43 6.59
C HIS A 23 -11.00 5.53 7.64
N LYS A 24 -12.23 5.21 7.24
CA LYS A 24 -13.38 5.16 8.15
C LYS A 24 -13.44 3.81 8.85
N SER A 25 -13.78 3.78 10.12
CA SER A 25 -13.92 2.57 10.93
C SER A 25 -15.34 2.37 11.44
N GLY A 26 -15.65 1.13 11.82
CA GLY A 26 -16.93 0.71 12.40
C GLY A 26 -18.00 0.34 11.36
N ALA A 27 -19.05 -0.33 11.82
CA ALA A 27 -20.12 -0.89 10.97
C ALA A 27 -20.89 0.18 10.17
N ILE A 28 -21.01 1.40 10.72
CA ILE A 28 -21.72 2.52 10.05
C ILE A 28 -20.97 2.96 8.77
N ALA A 29 -19.68 2.72 8.71
CA ALA A 29 -18.84 3.07 7.57
C ALA A 29 -18.71 1.92 6.55
N ALA A 30 -19.47 0.83 6.72
CA ALA A 30 -19.45 -0.29 5.80
C ALA A 30 -19.92 0.12 4.41
N ASP A 31 -19.20 -0.36 3.39
CA ASP A 31 -19.51 -0.12 1.99
C ASP A 31 -19.56 -1.49 1.29
N VAL A 32 -20.70 -1.82 0.70
CA VAL A 32 -20.91 -3.10 0.01
C VAL A 32 -20.03 -3.27 -1.20
N THR A 33 -19.55 -2.18 -1.78
CA THR A 33 -18.67 -2.16 -2.96
C THR A 33 -17.18 -2.11 -2.60
N LEU A 34 -16.84 -2.14 -1.30
CA LEU A 34 -15.47 -1.97 -0.81
C LEU A 34 -14.45 -2.89 -1.51
N PHE A 35 -14.87 -4.11 -1.81
CA PHE A 35 -14.00 -5.15 -2.38
C PHE A 35 -14.12 -5.28 -3.90
N GLU A 36 -15.06 -4.58 -4.55
CA GLU A 36 -15.22 -4.65 -6.01
C GLU A 36 -13.93 -4.22 -6.73
N ASN A 37 -13.47 -5.05 -7.66
CA ASN A 37 -12.23 -4.86 -8.43
C ASN A 37 -10.94 -4.81 -7.59
N ALA A 38 -11.00 -4.97 -6.27
CA ALA A 38 -9.82 -5.09 -5.43
C ALA A 38 -9.20 -6.49 -5.56
N TYR A 39 -7.89 -6.58 -5.37
CA TYR A 39 -7.25 -7.88 -5.21
C TYR A 39 -7.65 -8.51 -3.88
N TYR A 40 -8.05 -9.78 -3.92
CA TYR A 40 -8.27 -10.62 -2.76
C TYR A 40 -7.23 -11.73 -2.79
N ILE A 41 -6.24 -11.63 -1.93
CA ILE A 41 -5.09 -12.50 -1.92
C ILE A 41 -5.36 -13.70 -1.02
N PHE A 42 -5.08 -14.91 -1.51
CA PHE A 42 -4.99 -16.13 -0.71
C PHE A 42 -3.52 -16.52 -0.55
N THR A 43 -3.16 -16.89 0.68
CA THR A 43 -1.85 -17.43 1.00
C THR A 43 -2.00 -18.86 1.51
N PRO A 44 -1.95 -19.87 0.60
CA PRO A 44 -2.10 -21.26 0.99
C PRO A 44 -0.98 -21.69 1.97
N THR A 45 -1.29 -22.64 2.81
CA THR A 45 -0.39 -23.21 3.83
C THR A 45 -0.37 -24.73 3.73
N SER A 46 0.46 -25.40 4.54
CA SER A 46 0.44 -26.86 4.65
C SER A 46 -0.89 -27.43 5.15
N LEU A 47 -1.75 -26.60 5.71
CA LEU A 47 -3.09 -26.95 6.20
C LEU A 47 -4.21 -26.63 5.18
N THR A 48 -3.87 -26.15 4.01
CA THR A 48 -4.82 -25.80 2.95
C THR A 48 -5.00 -27.01 2.03
N ARG A 49 -6.22 -27.53 1.91
CA ARG A 49 -6.52 -28.60 0.94
C ARG A 49 -6.73 -27.99 -0.46
N GLU A 50 -6.54 -28.80 -1.48
CA GLU A 50 -6.71 -28.38 -2.89
C GLU A 50 -8.10 -27.80 -3.19
N THR A 51 -9.15 -28.30 -2.52
CA THR A 51 -10.54 -27.82 -2.71
C THR A 51 -10.84 -26.51 -1.98
N THR A 52 -10.07 -26.15 -0.95
CA THR A 52 -10.40 -25.04 -0.04
C THR A 52 -10.47 -23.69 -0.75
N ILE A 53 -9.48 -23.38 -1.58
CA ILE A 53 -9.44 -22.08 -2.28
C ILE A 53 -10.51 -22.00 -3.37
N PRO A 54 -10.74 -23.01 -4.23
CA PRO A 54 -11.89 -23.03 -5.13
C PRO A 54 -13.24 -22.82 -4.42
N GLU A 55 -13.49 -23.52 -3.32
CA GLU A 55 -14.71 -23.37 -2.53
C GLU A 55 -14.86 -21.93 -1.97
N LEU A 56 -13.76 -21.34 -1.45
CA LEU A 56 -13.76 -19.96 -0.97
C LEU A 56 -14.01 -18.95 -2.09
N LYS A 57 -13.41 -19.15 -3.27
CA LYS A 57 -13.66 -18.28 -4.44
C LYS A 57 -15.13 -18.32 -4.85
N ASP A 58 -15.76 -19.48 -4.82
CA ASP A 58 -17.20 -19.61 -5.11
C ASP A 58 -18.05 -18.83 -4.11
N ILE A 59 -17.82 -19.06 -2.79
CA ILE A 59 -18.52 -18.36 -1.71
C ILE A 59 -18.33 -16.84 -1.81
N LEU A 60 -17.12 -16.37 -2.13
CA LEU A 60 -16.75 -14.96 -2.18
C LEU A 60 -17.00 -14.32 -3.56
N SER A 61 -17.58 -15.05 -4.52
CA SER A 61 -17.78 -14.56 -5.90
C SER A 61 -18.62 -13.27 -5.96
N GLY A 62 -19.58 -13.11 -5.03
CA GLY A 62 -20.39 -11.92 -4.93
C GLY A 62 -19.63 -10.63 -4.57
N LEU A 63 -18.39 -10.73 -4.07
CA LEU A 63 -17.54 -9.56 -3.79
C LEU A 63 -17.00 -8.90 -5.06
N LYS A 64 -17.04 -9.59 -6.21
CA LYS A 64 -16.47 -9.12 -7.49
C LYS A 64 -14.99 -8.72 -7.39
N SER A 65 -14.25 -9.38 -6.50
CA SER A 65 -12.82 -9.18 -6.29
C SER A 65 -12.00 -9.96 -7.31
N ARG A 66 -10.76 -9.53 -7.52
CA ARG A 66 -9.74 -10.25 -8.32
C ARG A 66 -8.98 -11.20 -7.42
N PHE A 67 -9.28 -12.50 -7.47
CA PHE A 67 -8.64 -13.51 -6.64
C PHE A 67 -7.24 -13.84 -7.14
N VAL A 68 -6.26 -13.82 -6.24
CA VAL A 68 -4.86 -14.15 -6.51
C VAL A 68 -4.32 -15.07 -5.42
N GLU A 69 -3.45 -16.00 -5.80
CA GLU A 69 -2.75 -16.89 -4.88
C GLU A 69 -1.27 -16.59 -4.91
N ILE A 70 -0.66 -16.33 -3.75
CA ILE A 70 0.78 -16.11 -3.61
C ILE A 70 1.29 -16.76 -2.33
N ASP A 71 2.60 -17.00 -2.27
CA ASP A 71 3.26 -17.42 -1.03
C ASP A 71 3.15 -16.36 0.07
N ALA A 72 2.99 -16.79 1.33
CA ALA A 72 2.81 -15.88 2.45
C ALA A 72 4.02 -14.94 2.68
N ALA A 73 5.24 -15.44 2.48
CA ALA A 73 6.43 -14.61 2.62
C ALA A 73 6.56 -13.61 1.47
N GLU A 74 6.11 -13.98 0.27
CA GLU A 74 6.03 -13.05 -0.86
C GLU A 74 4.98 -11.98 -0.62
N HIS A 75 3.79 -12.35 -0.12
CA HIS A 75 2.78 -11.39 0.33
C HIS A 75 3.37 -10.36 1.28
N ASP A 76 4.09 -10.80 2.31
CA ASP A 76 4.65 -9.92 3.34
C ASP A 76 5.74 -8.99 2.76
N ARG A 77 6.57 -9.48 1.83
CA ARG A 77 7.55 -8.65 1.09
C ARG A 77 6.88 -7.60 0.22
N VAL A 78 5.87 -8.00 -0.57
CA VAL A 78 5.16 -7.07 -1.46
C VAL A 78 4.41 -6.01 -0.66
N THR A 79 3.65 -6.40 0.37
CA THR A 79 2.88 -5.47 1.20
C THR A 79 3.78 -4.53 2.01
N SER A 80 4.98 -4.98 2.42
CA SER A 80 5.96 -4.10 3.06
C SER A 80 6.33 -2.92 2.17
N GLN A 81 6.49 -3.15 0.86
CA GLN A 81 6.90 -2.12 -0.11
C GLN A 81 5.76 -1.18 -0.52
N ILE A 82 4.57 -1.72 -0.78
CA ILE A 82 3.48 -0.93 -1.39
C ILE A 82 2.46 -0.38 -0.40
N SER A 83 2.51 -0.82 0.85
CA SER A 83 1.57 -0.43 1.91
C SER A 83 2.29 0.02 3.19
N HIS A 84 3.08 -0.85 3.84
CA HIS A 84 3.61 -0.57 5.16
C HIS A 84 4.63 0.56 5.15
N PHE A 85 5.59 0.49 4.26
CA PHE A 85 6.63 1.50 4.13
C PHE A 85 6.08 2.89 3.71
N PRO A 86 5.15 3.03 2.74
CA PRO A 86 4.49 4.30 2.46
C PRO A 86 3.80 4.96 3.66
N HIS A 87 3.12 4.18 4.51
CA HIS A 87 2.49 4.74 5.71
C HIS A 87 3.50 5.23 6.74
N LEU A 88 4.61 4.49 6.92
CA LEU A 88 5.71 4.92 7.78
C LEU A 88 6.32 6.24 7.27
N LEU A 89 6.56 6.36 5.97
CA LEU A 89 7.08 7.59 5.36
C LEU A 89 6.12 8.76 5.52
N ALA A 90 4.82 8.53 5.31
CA ALA A 90 3.81 9.57 5.46
C ALA A 90 3.77 10.12 6.89
N SER A 91 3.80 9.23 7.90
CA SER A 91 3.82 9.62 9.31
C SER A 91 5.13 10.34 9.67
N GLY A 92 6.28 9.83 9.26
CA GLY A 92 7.57 10.48 9.51
C GLY A 92 7.69 11.85 8.85
N LEU A 93 7.14 12.03 7.63
CA LEU A 93 7.11 13.32 6.95
C LEU A 93 6.21 14.32 7.68
N MET A 94 5.08 13.87 8.25
CA MET A 94 4.21 14.71 9.06
C MET A 94 4.88 15.16 10.36
N GLU A 95 5.54 14.24 11.09
CA GLU A 95 6.29 14.57 12.30
C GLU A 95 7.39 15.58 12.01
N GLN A 96 8.21 15.32 10.97
CA GLN A 96 9.27 16.25 10.55
C GLN A 96 8.73 17.64 10.22
N ALA A 97 7.62 17.73 9.47
CA ALA A 97 7.01 19.00 9.11
C ALA A 97 6.44 19.73 10.33
N ALA A 98 5.84 19.02 11.28
CA ALA A 98 5.30 19.60 12.51
C ALA A 98 6.42 20.16 13.40
N ASP A 99 7.55 19.45 13.53
CA ASP A 99 8.73 19.94 14.27
C ASP A 99 9.32 21.18 13.58
N TYR A 100 9.43 21.16 12.26
CA TYR A 100 9.96 22.28 11.47
C TYR A 100 9.07 23.51 11.58
N ALA A 101 7.75 23.35 11.66
CA ALA A 101 6.79 24.43 11.81
C ALA A 101 6.92 25.18 13.14
N GLN A 102 7.51 24.60 14.19
CA GLN A 102 7.74 25.29 15.47
C GLN A 102 8.68 26.48 15.32
N ALA A 103 9.64 26.43 14.41
CA ALA A 103 10.57 27.52 14.13
C ALA A 103 10.22 28.30 12.83
N HIS A 104 9.35 27.76 11.99
CA HIS A 104 9.03 28.28 10.67
C HIS A 104 7.50 28.30 10.44
N GLU A 105 6.83 29.30 10.97
CA GLU A 105 5.37 29.43 11.00
C GLU A 105 4.69 29.24 9.63
N MET A 106 5.33 29.69 8.55
CA MET A 106 4.79 29.59 7.20
C MET A 106 4.70 28.15 6.67
N THR A 107 5.33 27.17 7.33
CA THR A 107 5.30 25.75 6.92
C THR A 107 3.86 25.26 6.77
N ASN A 108 3.00 25.54 7.73
CA ASN A 108 1.59 25.13 7.71
C ASN A 108 0.78 25.83 6.60
N HIS A 109 1.10 27.08 6.32
CA HIS A 109 0.42 27.88 5.29
C HIS A 109 0.81 27.44 3.87
N PHE A 110 2.05 26.96 3.68
CA PHE A 110 2.55 26.54 2.37
C PHE A 110 2.35 25.06 2.09
N ALA A 111 1.82 24.29 3.06
CA ALA A 111 1.47 22.89 2.87
C ALA A 111 0.34 22.75 1.82
N ALA A 112 0.73 22.47 0.58
CA ALA A 112 -0.17 22.42 -0.58
C ALA A 112 -0.44 20.97 -1.05
N GLY A 113 -1.03 20.83 -2.23
CA GLY A 113 -1.55 19.57 -2.76
C GLY A 113 -0.57 18.39 -2.68
N GLY A 114 0.67 18.57 -3.13
CA GLY A 114 1.68 17.49 -3.12
C GLY A 114 1.99 16.98 -1.71
N PHE A 115 2.18 17.88 -0.75
CA PHE A 115 2.39 17.50 0.65
C PHE A 115 1.18 16.76 1.23
N ARG A 116 -0.03 17.33 1.03
CA ARG A 116 -1.29 16.74 1.49
C ARG A 116 -1.50 15.33 0.91
N ASP A 117 -1.25 15.15 -0.39
CA ASP A 117 -1.46 13.86 -1.04
C ASP A 117 -0.49 12.79 -0.54
N MET A 118 0.77 13.16 -0.29
CA MET A 118 1.77 12.24 0.28
C MET A 118 1.49 11.89 1.74
N THR A 119 0.96 12.81 2.53
CA THR A 119 0.77 12.63 3.97
C THR A 119 -0.64 12.20 4.36
N ARG A 120 -1.59 12.16 3.42
CA ARG A 120 -2.99 11.81 3.69
C ARG A 120 -3.18 10.50 4.46
N ILE A 121 -2.34 9.51 4.20
CA ILE A 121 -2.42 8.19 4.84
C ILE A 121 -1.86 8.19 6.28
N ALA A 122 -1.21 9.26 6.72
CA ALA A 122 -0.75 9.39 8.11
C ALA A 122 -1.93 9.52 9.13
N GLU A 123 -3.14 9.83 8.67
CA GLU A 123 -4.35 9.87 9.52
C GLU A 123 -4.88 8.48 9.93
N SER A 124 -4.20 7.41 9.50
CA SER A 124 -4.62 6.04 9.79
C SER A 124 -4.50 5.67 11.26
N GLU A 125 -5.30 4.69 11.71
CA GLU A 125 -5.37 4.27 13.12
C GLU A 125 -4.02 3.71 13.61
N PRO A 126 -3.41 4.30 14.67
CA PRO A 126 -2.02 4.00 15.05
C PRO A 126 -1.82 2.62 15.66
N GLY A 127 -2.78 2.05 16.37
CA GLY A 127 -2.67 0.72 16.98
C GLY A 127 -2.59 -0.39 15.93
N MET A 128 -3.35 -0.25 14.85
CA MET A 128 -3.27 -1.15 13.70
C MET A 128 -1.87 -1.11 13.07
N TRP A 129 -1.32 0.08 12.84
CA TRP A 129 0.01 0.25 12.22
C TRP A 129 1.13 -0.24 13.12
N ALA A 130 1.05 -0.02 14.43
CA ALA A 130 2.00 -0.60 15.38
C ALA A 130 1.99 -2.14 15.30
N SER A 131 0.81 -2.76 15.22
CA SER A 131 0.68 -4.22 15.08
C SER A 131 1.25 -4.72 13.75
N ILE A 132 1.00 -4.02 12.65
CA ILE A 132 1.53 -4.36 11.32
C ILE A 132 3.06 -4.32 11.32
N LEU A 133 3.66 -3.24 11.83
CA LEU A 133 5.11 -3.08 11.87
C LEU A 133 5.78 -4.13 12.78
N MET A 134 5.14 -4.52 13.87
CA MET A 134 5.63 -5.59 14.76
C MET A 134 5.54 -6.97 14.14
N THR A 135 4.53 -7.23 13.31
CA THR A 135 4.34 -8.55 12.69
C THR A 135 5.15 -8.73 11.41
N ASN A 136 5.33 -7.68 10.60
CA ASN A 136 6.12 -7.69 9.36
C ASN A 136 7.44 -6.90 9.49
N GLY A 137 7.98 -6.78 10.71
CA GLY A 137 9.15 -5.97 11.03
C GLY A 137 10.36 -6.22 10.12
N PRO A 138 10.83 -7.46 9.93
CA PRO A 138 12.00 -7.73 9.09
C PRO A 138 11.87 -7.16 7.66
N ALA A 139 10.74 -7.41 6.98
CA ALA A 139 10.53 -6.91 5.63
C ALA A 139 10.44 -5.37 5.57
N VAL A 140 9.87 -4.74 6.60
CA VAL A 140 9.80 -3.28 6.68
C VAL A 140 11.18 -2.66 6.94
N LEU A 141 11.98 -3.27 7.81
CA LEU A 141 13.36 -2.82 8.07
C LEU A 141 14.22 -2.84 6.80
N ASP A 142 14.09 -3.89 5.98
CA ASP A 142 14.77 -3.95 4.67
C ASP A 142 14.37 -2.77 3.77
N ARG A 143 13.08 -2.39 3.75
CA ARG A 143 12.60 -1.23 2.96
C ARG A 143 13.15 0.08 3.49
N ILE A 144 13.24 0.23 4.81
CA ILE A 144 13.84 1.40 5.44
C ILE A 144 15.30 1.54 5.02
N GLU A 145 16.10 0.47 5.13
CA GLU A 145 17.51 0.51 4.77
C GLU A 145 17.75 0.78 3.28
N ASP A 146 16.93 0.19 2.40
CA ASP A 146 16.99 0.48 0.97
C ASP A 146 16.67 1.95 0.66
N PHE A 147 15.70 2.53 1.36
CA PHE A 147 15.31 3.92 1.12
C PHE A 147 16.33 4.91 1.69
N LYS A 148 16.92 4.63 2.85
CA LYS A 148 18.03 5.41 3.40
C LYS A 148 19.17 5.53 2.39
N LYS A 149 19.59 4.43 1.77
CA LYS A 149 20.62 4.45 0.72
C LYS A 149 20.24 5.34 -0.47
N ARG A 150 18.95 5.40 -0.83
CA ARG A 150 18.48 6.29 -1.89
C ARG A 150 18.54 7.76 -1.49
N LEU A 151 18.18 8.07 -0.23
CA LEU A 151 18.31 9.42 0.30
C LEU A 151 19.78 9.87 0.40
N ASP A 152 20.66 8.98 0.89
CA ASP A 152 22.10 9.24 0.96
C ASP A 152 22.66 9.53 -0.43
N HIS A 153 22.28 8.71 -1.43
CA HIS A 153 22.68 8.94 -2.81
C HIS A 153 22.24 10.31 -3.34
N VAL A 154 20.99 10.70 -3.12
CA VAL A 154 20.49 12.02 -3.54
C VAL A 154 21.23 13.15 -2.80
N ALA A 155 21.51 12.98 -1.51
CA ALA A 155 22.28 13.94 -0.74
C ALA A 155 23.71 14.12 -1.30
N ASP A 156 24.34 13.04 -1.76
CA ASP A 156 25.67 13.09 -2.37
C ASP A 156 25.64 13.78 -3.74
N LEU A 157 24.61 13.55 -4.55
CA LEU A 157 24.42 14.28 -5.82
C LEU A 157 24.26 15.79 -5.59
N ILE A 158 23.51 16.19 -4.55
CA ILE A 158 23.33 17.60 -4.19
C ILE A 158 24.65 18.21 -3.75
N LYS A 159 25.44 17.52 -2.91
CA LYS A 159 26.76 18.00 -2.46
C LYS A 159 27.75 18.13 -3.62
N ALA A 160 27.64 17.25 -4.61
CA ALA A 160 28.47 17.27 -5.82
C ALA A 160 28.00 18.33 -6.85
N GLU A 161 26.87 18.99 -6.61
CA GLU A 161 26.21 19.92 -7.55
C GLU A 161 26.00 19.30 -8.95
N ASP A 162 25.77 17.95 -8.99
CA ASP A 162 25.55 17.21 -10.25
C ASP A 162 24.10 17.33 -10.72
N GLU A 163 23.80 18.44 -11.39
CA GLU A 163 22.48 18.74 -11.93
C GLU A 163 21.97 17.65 -12.88
N ASN A 164 22.84 17.08 -13.71
CA ASN A 164 22.45 16.06 -14.68
C ASN A 164 22.02 14.76 -13.97
N ALA A 165 22.79 14.30 -12.99
CA ALA A 165 22.44 13.11 -12.24
C ALA A 165 21.19 13.31 -11.37
N ILE A 166 20.99 14.51 -10.82
CA ILE A 166 19.73 14.87 -10.12
C ILE A 166 18.56 14.82 -11.10
N TRP A 167 18.70 15.40 -12.28
CA TRP A 167 17.65 15.33 -13.31
C TRP A 167 17.32 13.88 -13.70
N GLU A 168 18.34 13.05 -13.90
CA GLU A 168 18.16 11.62 -14.22
C GLU A 168 17.43 10.87 -13.10
N PHE A 169 17.73 11.17 -11.86
CA PHE A 169 17.03 10.57 -10.71
C PHE A 169 15.51 10.81 -10.79
N PHE A 170 15.09 12.06 -11.03
CA PHE A 170 13.69 12.41 -11.16
C PHE A 170 13.04 11.84 -12.43
N ASP A 171 13.75 11.86 -13.56
CA ASP A 171 13.25 11.31 -14.82
C ASP A 171 13.04 9.80 -14.74
N ASN A 172 13.94 9.08 -14.09
CA ASN A 172 13.78 7.65 -13.82
C ASN A 172 12.54 7.36 -12.96
N GLY A 173 12.29 8.16 -11.92
CA GLY A 173 11.07 8.08 -11.12
C GLY A 173 9.81 8.32 -11.96
N ARG A 174 9.83 9.36 -12.79
CA ARG A 174 8.74 9.72 -13.72
C ARG A 174 8.42 8.59 -14.71
N LYS A 175 9.47 7.99 -15.32
CA LYS A 175 9.30 6.88 -16.27
C LYS A 175 8.68 5.67 -15.59
N LYS A 176 9.25 5.24 -14.46
CA LYS A 176 8.74 4.09 -13.67
C LYS A 176 7.30 4.32 -13.22
N ARG A 177 6.93 5.54 -12.83
CA ARG A 177 5.55 5.87 -12.44
C ARG A 177 4.56 5.73 -13.60
N LYS A 178 4.99 6.03 -14.83
CA LYS A 178 4.17 5.86 -16.03
C LYS A 178 4.02 4.40 -16.46
N GLU A 179 5.08 3.60 -16.27
CA GLU A 179 5.10 2.18 -16.62
C GLU A 179 4.35 1.32 -15.59
N MET A 180 4.33 1.75 -14.34
CA MET A 180 3.68 1.01 -13.27
C MET A 180 2.16 1.17 -13.36
N GLU A 181 1.47 0.05 -13.60
CA GLU A 181 0.02 -0.01 -13.53
C GLU A 181 -0.44 0.15 -12.07
N ILE A 182 -0.96 1.32 -11.72
CA ILE A 182 -1.52 1.57 -10.40
C ILE A 182 -3.04 1.56 -10.54
N HIS A 183 -3.66 0.49 -10.05
CA HIS A 183 -5.11 0.35 -10.11
C HIS A 183 -5.82 1.45 -9.29
N LYS A 184 -6.74 2.15 -9.93
CA LYS A 184 -7.66 3.05 -9.23
C LYS A 184 -8.72 2.20 -8.52
N LYS A 185 -8.95 2.45 -7.23
CA LYS A 185 -10.01 1.81 -6.47
C LYS A 185 -11.35 2.10 -7.14
N GLY A 186 -12.12 1.04 -7.48
CA GLY A 186 -13.45 1.17 -8.09
C GLY A 186 -13.48 1.59 -9.55
N GLY A 187 -12.33 1.70 -10.22
CA GLY A 187 -12.30 1.95 -11.66
C GLY A 187 -12.63 0.68 -12.43
N VAL A 188 -13.79 0.62 -13.07
CA VAL A 188 -14.01 -0.25 -14.21
C VAL A 188 -13.03 0.23 -15.29
N GLU A 189 -12.23 -0.68 -15.89
CA GLU A 189 -11.56 -0.35 -17.14
C GLU A 189 -12.69 0.02 -18.13
N SER A 190 -12.87 1.31 -18.38
CA SER A 190 -13.78 1.72 -19.43
C SER A 190 -13.14 1.30 -20.75
N ALA A 191 -13.70 0.29 -21.38
CA ALA A 191 -13.26 -0.13 -22.71
C ALA A 191 -13.57 0.92 -23.80
N PHE A 192 -14.21 2.03 -23.43
CA PHE A 192 -14.65 3.07 -24.36
C PHE A 192 -14.55 4.46 -23.73
N ASP A 193 -13.91 5.38 -24.42
CA ASP A 193 -14.05 6.81 -24.19
C ASP A 193 -15.39 7.27 -24.78
N ILE A 194 -16.26 7.81 -23.95
CA ILE A 194 -17.52 8.43 -24.42
C ILE A 194 -17.19 9.91 -24.63
N PHE A 195 -17.14 10.33 -25.90
CA PHE A 195 -17.11 11.74 -26.26
C PHE A 195 -18.54 12.27 -26.26
N VAL A 196 -18.81 13.27 -25.43
CA VAL A 196 -20.08 14.01 -25.44
C VAL A 196 -19.81 15.35 -26.09
N ASP A 197 -20.36 15.57 -27.29
CA ASP A 197 -20.44 16.90 -27.90
C ASP A 197 -21.42 17.74 -27.06
N VAL A 198 -20.93 18.79 -26.45
CA VAL A 198 -21.76 19.81 -25.78
C VAL A 198 -21.94 20.93 -26.79
N PRO A 199 -23.14 21.14 -27.34
CA PRO A 199 -23.41 22.29 -28.22
C PRO A 199 -23.22 23.60 -27.43
N ASP A 200 -22.66 24.62 -28.10
CA ASP A 200 -22.46 25.99 -27.59
C ASP A 200 -23.75 26.68 -27.16
#